data_37c368ff52f42dd94fd10079cdbf17c1
#
_entry.id   37c368ff52f42dd94fd10079cdbf17c1
#
_cell.length_a   1.000
_cell.length_b   1.000
_cell.length_c   1.000
_cell.angle_alpha   90.00
_cell.angle_beta   90.00
_cell.angle_gamma   90.00
#
_symmetry.space_group_name_H-M   'P 1'
#
loop_
_entity.id
_entity.type
_entity.pdbx_description
1 polymer ?
#
loop_
_entity_poly.entity_id
_entity_poly.type
_entity_poly.pdbx_seq_one_letter_code
_entity_poly.pdbx_strand_id
1 'polypeptide(L)'
;FIVKDALRKKLISKGGTIVEGTAGNTGIGLAIVCKEYDLKLKIVIPKTQSIEKKETLKQLGAELIEVEAVPYSDPKNYIKQSKKIAEDLNKIDSNGVYWANQFDNIVNTEAHIQTAAEEIWSQTAGMIDGFTCAVGTGGTLAGVSIGLKDKNKAIKIALSDPMGSSLYSYLKNNKLESSGNSITEGIGTGRITKNFDRALVDDAFQTDDAEALN
;
A
#
# COMPACT_ATOMS: atom_id res chain seq x y z
N PHE A 1 -3.11 11.64 -1.94
CA PHE A 1 -1.74 12.06 -2.28
C PHE A 1 -1.32 11.54 -3.66
N ILE A 2 -1.30 10.23 -3.92
CA ILE A 2 -0.86 9.63 -5.20
C ILE A 2 -1.54 10.27 -6.40
N VAL A 3 -2.87 10.40 -6.40
CA VAL A 3 -3.64 11.02 -7.49
C VAL A 3 -3.32 12.51 -7.62
N LYS A 4 -3.27 13.24 -6.50
CA LYS A 4 -2.92 14.66 -6.51
C LYS A 4 -1.51 14.92 -7.05
N ASP A 5 -0.55 14.07 -6.71
CA ASP A 5 0.83 14.16 -7.22
C ASP A 5 0.89 13.92 -8.73
N ALA A 6 0.16 12.91 -9.23
CA ALA A 6 0.08 12.61 -10.65
C ALA A 6 -0.52 13.79 -11.46
N LEU A 7 -1.60 14.39 -10.95
CA LEU A 7 -2.23 15.58 -11.55
C LEU A 7 -1.28 16.80 -11.54
N ARG A 8 -0.64 17.06 -10.39
CA ARG A 8 0.33 18.16 -10.26
C ARG A 8 1.51 18.02 -11.21
N LYS A 9 2.00 16.81 -11.40
CA LYS A 9 3.08 16.48 -12.35
C LYS A 9 2.62 16.41 -13.80
N LYS A 10 1.33 16.60 -14.07
CA LYS A 10 0.73 16.50 -15.40
C LYS A 10 0.94 15.14 -16.08
N LEU A 11 1.04 14.08 -15.29
CA LEU A 11 1.13 12.69 -15.77
C LEU A 11 -0.24 12.17 -16.21
N ILE A 12 -1.29 12.81 -15.76
CA ILE A 12 -2.69 12.51 -16.06
C ILE A 12 -3.49 13.84 -16.03
N SER A 13 -4.52 13.94 -16.82
CA SER A 13 -5.47 15.07 -16.84
C SER A 13 -6.90 14.60 -16.61
N LYS A 14 -7.84 15.53 -16.47
CA LYS A 14 -9.28 15.23 -16.38
C LYS A 14 -9.72 14.28 -17.50
N GLY A 15 -10.47 13.24 -17.14
CA GLY A 15 -10.89 12.18 -18.06
C GLY A 15 -9.85 11.07 -18.27
N GLY A 16 -8.63 11.22 -17.76
CA GLY A 16 -7.60 10.18 -17.80
C GLY A 16 -7.88 9.00 -16.85
N THR A 17 -7.03 7.99 -16.88
CA THR A 17 -7.28 6.72 -16.20
C THR A 17 -6.23 6.43 -15.12
N ILE A 18 -6.68 6.15 -13.89
CA ILE A 18 -5.84 5.53 -12.85
C ILE A 18 -5.97 4.01 -12.98
N VAL A 19 -4.84 3.31 -12.89
CA VAL A 19 -4.80 1.84 -12.84
C VAL A 19 -4.11 1.41 -11.55
N GLU A 20 -4.71 0.46 -10.84
CA GLU A 20 -4.08 -0.13 -9.63
C GLU A 20 -4.36 -1.63 -9.54
N GLY A 21 -3.35 -2.37 -9.10
CA GLY A 21 -3.47 -3.78 -8.72
C GLY A 21 -3.71 -3.88 -7.22
N THR A 22 -4.95 -4.14 -6.82
CA THR A 22 -5.28 -4.24 -5.39
C THR A 22 -6.42 -5.20 -5.13
N ALA A 23 -6.34 -5.88 -4.02
CA ALA A 23 -7.40 -6.75 -3.48
C ALA A 23 -8.17 -6.10 -2.31
N GLY A 24 -7.86 -4.84 -1.96
CA GLY A 24 -8.32 -4.24 -0.71
C GLY A 24 -8.74 -2.77 -0.78
N ASN A 25 -8.66 -2.13 0.38
CA ASN A 25 -9.19 -0.78 0.64
C ASN A 25 -8.59 0.34 -0.22
N THR A 26 -7.37 0.14 -0.77
CA THR A 26 -6.78 1.11 -1.70
C THR A 26 -7.65 1.33 -2.94
N GLY A 27 -8.26 0.26 -3.46
CA GLY A 27 -9.18 0.38 -4.59
C GLY A 27 -10.40 1.24 -4.26
N ILE A 28 -10.98 1.07 -3.08
CA ILE A 28 -12.11 1.87 -2.58
C ILE A 28 -11.72 3.34 -2.43
N GLY A 29 -10.59 3.60 -1.78
CA GLY A 29 -10.07 4.97 -1.63
C GLY A 29 -9.78 5.65 -2.97
N LEU A 30 -9.19 4.92 -3.93
CA LEU A 30 -8.95 5.43 -5.27
C LEU A 30 -10.27 5.71 -6.00
N ALA A 31 -11.30 4.88 -5.85
CA ALA A 31 -12.59 5.09 -6.51
C ALA A 31 -13.25 6.40 -6.07
N ILE A 32 -13.24 6.68 -4.76
CA ILE A 32 -13.77 7.95 -4.21
C ILE A 32 -12.98 9.14 -4.77
N VAL A 33 -11.65 9.07 -4.73
CA VAL A 33 -10.79 10.16 -5.19
C VAL A 33 -10.88 10.36 -6.71
N CYS A 34 -10.91 9.29 -7.50
CA CYS A 34 -11.06 9.40 -8.96
C CYS A 34 -12.37 10.07 -9.37
N LYS A 35 -13.46 9.76 -8.65
CA LYS A 35 -14.76 10.41 -8.88
C LYS A 35 -14.70 11.91 -8.61
N GLU A 36 -14.03 12.34 -7.55
CA GLU A 36 -13.85 13.77 -7.22
C GLU A 36 -13.06 14.54 -8.28
N TYR A 37 -12.07 13.89 -8.91
CA TYR A 37 -11.21 14.52 -9.92
C TYR A 37 -11.63 14.23 -11.37
N ASP A 38 -12.83 13.68 -11.61
CA ASP A 38 -13.31 13.27 -12.94
C ASP A 38 -12.29 12.36 -13.67
N LEU A 39 -11.75 11.39 -12.98
CA LEU A 39 -10.84 10.37 -13.50
C LEU A 39 -11.53 9.02 -13.61
N LYS A 40 -11.13 8.22 -14.58
CA LYS A 40 -11.52 6.81 -14.70
C LYS A 40 -10.65 5.96 -13.76
N LEU A 41 -11.20 4.86 -13.26
CA LEU A 41 -10.45 3.92 -12.43
C LEU A 41 -10.57 2.50 -12.97
N LYS A 42 -9.44 1.85 -13.16
CA LYS A 42 -9.36 0.40 -13.46
C LYS A 42 -8.63 -0.30 -12.31
N ILE A 43 -9.31 -1.29 -11.72
CA ILE A 43 -8.74 -2.12 -10.65
C ILE A 43 -8.50 -3.53 -11.18
N VAL A 44 -7.24 -3.95 -11.12
CA VAL A 44 -6.85 -5.33 -11.41
C VAL A 44 -6.91 -6.13 -10.10
N ILE A 45 -7.79 -7.12 -10.05
CA ILE A 45 -8.15 -7.82 -8.83
C ILE A 45 -8.13 -9.35 -9.03
N PRO A 46 -7.64 -10.13 -8.05
CA PRO A 46 -7.74 -11.59 -8.12
C PRO A 46 -9.20 -12.06 -8.13
N LYS A 47 -9.52 -13.06 -8.94
CA LYS A 47 -10.85 -13.69 -9.01
C LYS A 47 -11.33 -14.23 -7.65
N THR A 48 -10.40 -14.62 -6.79
CA THR A 48 -10.67 -15.18 -5.46
C THR A 48 -11.16 -14.17 -4.43
N GLN A 49 -11.13 -12.88 -4.74
CA GLN A 49 -11.64 -11.86 -3.82
C GLN A 49 -13.15 -11.92 -3.67
N SER A 50 -13.63 -11.54 -2.49
CA SER A 50 -15.04 -11.61 -2.13
C SER A 50 -15.93 -10.82 -3.11
N ILE A 51 -17.14 -11.30 -3.29
CA ILE A 51 -18.15 -10.67 -4.17
C ILE A 51 -18.47 -9.27 -3.64
N GLU A 52 -18.59 -9.10 -2.33
CA GLU A 52 -18.92 -7.83 -1.68
C GLU A 52 -17.88 -6.74 -1.98
N LYS A 53 -16.58 -7.07 -1.95
CA LYS A 53 -15.51 -6.13 -2.32
C LYS A 53 -15.60 -5.73 -3.80
N LYS A 54 -15.86 -6.68 -4.69
CA LYS A 54 -16.01 -6.43 -6.12
C LYS A 54 -17.22 -5.55 -6.43
N GLU A 55 -18.35 -5.84 -5.79
CA GLU A 55 -19.58 -5.05 -5.95
C GLU A 55 -19.41 -3.63 -5.41
N THR A 56 -18.80 -3.46 -4.24
CA THR A 56 -18.47 -2.14 -3.68
C THR A 56 -17.63 -1.30 -4.66
N LEU A 57 -16.59 -1.87 -5.24
CA LEU A 57 -15.75 -1.18 -6.22
C LEU A 57 -16.53 -0.78 -7.48
N LYS A 58 -17.38 -1.68 -8.01
CA LYS A 58 -18.24 -1.38 -9.17
C LYS A 58 -19.25 -0.28 -8.87
N GLN A 59 -19.90 -0.32 -7.71
CA GLN A 59 -20.84 0.73 -7.27
C GLN A 59 -20.17 2.10 -7.13
N LEU A 60 -18.89 2.14 -6.76
CA LEU A 60 -18.10 3.35 -6.69
C LEU A 60 -17.58 3.82 -8.07
N GLY A 61 -17.89 3.07 -9.14
CA GLY A 61 -17.55 3.44 -10.52
C GLY A 61 -16.21 2.90 -11.03
N ALA A 62 -15.59 1.95 -10.31
CA ALA A 62 -14.37 1.32 -10.80
C ALA A 62 -14.68 0.24 -11.85
N GLU A 63 -13.91 0.21 -12.93
CA GLU A 63 -13.88 -0.90 -13.87
C GLU A 63 -12.96 -2.01 -13.32
N LEU A 64 -13.48 -3.22 -13.14
CA LEU A 64 -12.73 -4.35 -12.61
C LEU A 64 -12.17 -5.22 -13.73
N ILE A 65 -10.88 -5.54 -13.61
CA ILE A 65 -10.20 -6.54 -14.46
C ILE A 65 -9.82 -7.71 -13.56
N GLU A 66 -10.57 -8.79 -13.66
CA GLU A 66 -10.37 -9.97 -12.84
C GLU A 66 -9.28 -10.87 -13.44
N VAL A 67 -8.29 -11.24 -12.63
CA VAL A 67 -7.18 -12.11 -13.02
C VAL A 67 -7.04 -13.31 -12.09
N GLU A 68 -6.27 -14.30 -12.49
CA GLU A 68 -6.00 -15.47 -11.65
C GLU A 68 -5.21 -15.06 -10.38
N ALA A 69 -5.53 -15.72 -9.27
CA ALA A 69 -4.80 -15.55 -8.01
C ALA A 69 -3.49 -16.35 -8.07
N VAL A 70 -2.39 -15.66 -8.35
CA VAL A 70 -1.07 -16.28 -8.45
C VAL A 70 -0.05 -15.50 -7.59
N PRO A 71 1.05 -16.15 -7.14
CA PRO A 71 2.10 -15.51 -6.37
C PRO A 71 2.73 -14.31 -7.09
N TYR A 72 3.34 -13.41 -6.34
CA TYR A 72 4.02 -12.22 -6.91
C TYR A 72 5.14 -12.58 -7.89
N SER A 73 5.79 -13.75 -7.75
CA SER A 73 6.80 -14.25 -8.70
C SER A 73 6.25 -14.47 -10.11
N ASP A 74 4.96 -14.83 -10.23
CA ASP A 74 4.31 -15.09 -11.51
C ASP A 74 4.08 -13.77 -12.29
N PRO A 75 4.38 -13.72 -13.61
CA PRO A 75 4.06 -12.57 -14.47
C PRO A 75 2.57 -12.23 -14.54
N LYS A 76 1.67 -13.19 -14.29
CA LYS A 76 0.22 -13.01 -14.27
C LYS A 76 -0.32 -12.43 -12.96
N ASN A 77 0.56 -12.17 -11.98
CA ASN A 77 0.14 -11.55 -10.72
C ASN A 77 -0.55 -10.20 -10.97
N TYR A 78 -1.62 -9.93 -10.24
CA TYR A 78 -2.48 -8.76 -10.42
C TYR A 78 -1.72 -7.42 -10.35
N ILE A 79 -0.67 -7.31 -9.53
CA ILE A 79 0.17 -6.11 -9.46
C ILE A 79 0.97 -5.93 -10.77
N LYS A 80 1.56 -7.00 -11.29
CA LYS A 80 2.32 -6.95 -12.54
C LYS A 80 1.41 -6.72 -13.74
N GLN A 81 0.22 -7.33 -13.75
CA GLN A 81 -0.78 -7.11 -14.78
C GLN A 81 -1.29 -5.66 -14.77
N SER A 82 -1.50 -5.05 -13.60
CA SER A 82 -1.92 -3.65 -13.52
C SER A 82 -0.90 -2.70 -14.13
N LYS A 83 0.40 -2.95 -13.91
CA LYS A 83 1.48 -2.19 -14.55
C LYS A 83 1.41 -2.30 -16.08
N LYS A 84 1.33 -3.53 -16.60
CA LYS A 84 1.25 -3.78 -18.04
C LYS A 84 0.03 -3.11 -18.68
N ILE A 85 -1.12 -3.23 -18.04
CA ILE A 85 -2.37 -2.60 -18.51
C ILE A 85 -2.22 -1.07 -18.54
N ALA A 86 -1.63 -0.47 -17.51
CA ALA A 86 -1.38 0.97 -17.50
C ALA A 86 -0.45 1.40 -18.63
N GLU A 87 0.65 0.66 -18.87
CA GLU A 87 1.59 0.93 -19.95
C GLU A 87 0.94 0.80 -21.34
N ASP A 88 0.09 -0.21 -21.54
CA ASP A 88 -0.58 -0.43 -22.83
C ASP A 88 -1.66 0.63 -23.09
N LEU A 89 -2.45 0.98 -22.09
CA LEU A 89 -3.47 2.03 -22.19
C LEU A 89 -2.85 3.40 -22.41
N ASN A 90 -1.72 3.70 -21.80
CA ASN A 90 -1.05 5.00 -21.94
C ASN A 90 -0.56 5.31 -23.36
N LYS A 91 -0.48 4.29 -24.22
CA LYS A 91 -0.13 4.46 -25.65
C LYS A 91 -1.28 5.03 -26.47
N ILE A 92 -2.51 4.92 -25.98
CA ILE A 92 -3.73 5.24 -26.73
C ILE A 92 -4.65 6.26 -26.04
N ASP A 93 -4.50 6.52 -24.74
CA ASP A 93 -5.32 7.47 -23.99
C ASP A 93 -4.64 8.86 -23.96
N SER A 94 -5.22 9.81 -24.67
CA SER A 94 -4.69 11.18 -24.79
C SER A 94 -4.74 11.98 -23.48
N ASN A 95 -5.57 11.59 -22.52
CA ASN A 95 -5.69 12.23 -21.21
C ASN A 95 -4.68 11.67 -20.19
N GLY A 96 -3.91 10.67 -20.59
CA GLY A 96 -2.90 9.99 -19.78
C GLY A 96 -3.47 8.86 -18.95
N VAL A 97 -2.58 7.91 -18.66
CA VAL A 97 -2.86 6.78 -17.77
C VAL A 97 -1.78 6.71 -16.70
N TYR A 98 -2.18 6.63 -15.45
CA TYR A 98 -1.24 6.57 -14.33
C TYR A 98 -1.43 5.30 -13.53
N TRP A 99 -0.36 4.51 -13.43
CA TRP A 99 -0.30 3.37 -12.53
C TRP A 99 0.00 3.87 -11.11
N ALA A 100 -0.96 3.71 -10.20
CA ALA A 100 -0.83 4.23 -8.84
C ALA A 100 0.28 3.55 -8.05
N ASN A 101 0.50 2.22 -8.27
CA ASN A 101 1.65 1.47 -7.76
C ASN A 101 1.87 1.67 -6.26
N GLN A 102 0.86 1.42 -5.44
CA GLN A 102 0.87 1.69 -4.00
C GLN A 102 2.08 1.12 -3.25
N PHE A 103 2.65 0.02 -3.74
CA PHE A 103 3.78 -0.66 -3.07
C PHE A 103 5.12 0.08 -3.27
N ASP A 104 5.35 0.63 -4.47
CA ASP A 104 6.66 1.17 -4.83
C ASP A 104 6.62 2.67 -5.19
N ASN A 105 5.44 3.29 -5.15
CA ASN A 105 5.27 4.73 -5.29
C ASN A 105 5.51 5.41 -3.94
N ILE A 106 6.65 6.09 -3.82
CA ILE A 106 7.08 6.74 -2.56
C ILE A 106 6.16 7.87 -2.10
N VAL A 107 5.28 8.38 -2.96
CA VAL A 107 4.24 9.34 -2.56
C VAL A 107 3.32 8.75 -1.47
N ASN A 108 3.21 7.43 -1.39
CA ASN A 108 2.55 6.74 -0.29
C ASN A 108 3.26 7.04 1.06
N THR A 109 4.57 6.89 1.13
CA THR A 109 5.37 7.27 2.32
C THR A 109 5.25 8.77 2.61
N GLU A 110 5.37 9.63 1.60
CA GLU A 110 5.30 11.09 1.76
C GLU A 110 3.94 11.53 2.33
N ALA A 111 2.85 10.86 1.96
CA ALA A 111 1.53 11.10 2.53
C ALA A 111 1.55 10.92 4.06
N HIS A 112 2.11 9.82 4.55
CA HIS A 112 2.14 9.52 5.99
C HIS A 112 3.13 10.39 6.76
N ILE A 113 4.21 10.88 6.14
CA ILE A 113 5.07 11.90 6.75
C ILE A 113 4.28 13.19 7.01
N GLN A 114 3.50 13.64 6.01
CA GLN A 114 2.79 14.91 6.05
C GLN A 114 1.46 14.87 6.83
N THR A 115 0.94 13.68 7.13
CA THR A 115 -0.36 13.53 7.80
C THR A 115 -0.23 12.71 9.08
N ALA A 116 -0.21 11.39 9.00
CA ALA A 116 -0.26 10.50 10.16
C ALA A 116 0.84 10.79 11.20
N ALA A 117 2.07 11.05 10.77
CA ALA A 117 3.17 11.38 11.68
C ALA A 117 2.92 12.71 12.42
N GLU A 118 2.45 13.74 11.70
CA GLU A 118 2.12 15.04 12.29
C GLU A 118 0.92 14.95 13.24
N GLU A 119 -0.10 14.19 12.85
CA GLU A 119 -1.29 13.96 13.68
C GLU A 119 -0.95 13.21 14.96
N ILE A 120 -0.17 12.13 14.88
CA ILE A 120 0.32 11.37 16.04
C ILE A 120 1.12 12.28 16.97
N TRP A 121 2.08 13.03 16.44
CA TRP A 121 2.90 13.95 17.22
C TRP A 121 2.05 15.00 17.94
N SER A 122 1.11 15.62 17.24
CA SER A 122 0.21 16.64 17.78
C SER A 122 -0.73 16.08 18.85
N GLN A 123 -1.37 14.92 18.58
CA GLN A 123 -2.34 14.30 19.48
C GLN A 123 -1.70 13.77 20.76
N THR A 124 -0.44 13.37 20.70
CA THR A 124 0.33 12.96 21.89
C THR A 124 1.03 14.12 22.59
N ALA A 125 0.88 15.34 22.08
CA ALA A 125 1.62 16.52 22.56
C ALA A 125 3.15 16.27 22.58
N GLY A 126 3.67 15.46 21.65
CA GLY A 126 5.06 15.03 21.58
C GLY A 126 5.49 14.03 22.65
N MET A 127 4.58 13.58 23.49
CA MET A 127 4.84 12.57 24.55
C MET A 127 4.61 11.15 24.00
N ILE A 128 5.47 10.74 23.07
CA ILE A 128 5.44 9.41 22.46
C ILE A 128 6.83 8.79 22.53
N ASP A 129 6.90 7.60 23.10
CA ASP A 129 8.16 6.85 23.25
C ASP A 129 8.36 5.79 22.15
N GLY A 130 7.28 5.31 21.57
CA GLY A 130 7.35 4.30 20.53
C GLY A 130 6.11 4.24 19.64
N PHE A 131 6.31 3.72 18.42
CA PHE A 131 5.25 3.45 17.45
C PHE A 131 5.46 2.05 16.84
N THR A 132 4.39 1.29 16.75
CA THR A 132 4.40 0.00 16.07
C THR A 132 3.20 -0.12 15.15
N CYS A 133 3.39 -0.74 13.99
CA CYS A 133 2.29 -1.14 13.12
C CYS A 133 2.67 -2.31 12.23
N ALA A 134 1.66 -2.96 11.66
CA ALA A 134 1.84 -3.97 10.63
C ALA A 134 2.14 -3.32 9.26
N VAL A 135 2.63 -4.13 8.32
CA VAL A 135 3.03 -3.68 6.98
C VAL A 135 2.32 -4.46 5.89
N GLY A 136 1.60 -3.73 5.02
CA GLY A 136 1.21 -4.19 3.70
C GLY A 136 2.14 -3.61 2.63
N THR A 137 1.98 -2.32 2.33
CA THR A 137 2.85 -1.59 1.38
C THR A 137 4.13 -1.04 2.02
N GLY A 138 4.12 -0.84 3.32
CA GLY A 138 5.19 -0.17 4.07
C GLY A 138 5.08 1.35 4.16
N GLY A 139 4.13 1.95 3.45
CA GLY A 139 3.98 3.41 3.42
C GLY A 139 3.76 4.05 4.78
N THR A 140 2.88 3.46 5.60
CA THR A 140 2.56 3.95 6.94
C THR A 140 3.77 3.85 7.87
N LEU A 141 4.37 2.66 7.99
CA LEU A 141 5.53 2.45 8.86
C LEU A 141 6.70 3.37 8.45
N ALA A 142 6.98 3.47 7.16
CA ALA A 142 8.04 4.34 6.65
C ALA A 142 7.73 5.82 6.92
N GLY A 143 6.55 6.30 6.56
CA GLY A 143 6.20 7.71 6.71
C GLY A 143 6.13 8.15 8.17
N VAL A 144 5.51 7.35 9.03
CA VAL A 144 5.43 7.64 10.46
C VAL A 144 6.82 7.56 11.11
N SER A 145 7.63 6.55 10.80
CA SER A 145 8.98 6.43 11.35
C SER A 145 9.88 7.63 10.97
N ILE A 146 9.84 8.05 9.72
CA ILE A 146 10.60 9.22 9.25
C ILE A 146 10.11 10.48 9.96
N GLY A 147 8.79 10.74 9.94
CA GLY A 147 8.24 11.97 10.51
C GLY A 147 8.42 12.08 12.03
N LEU A 148 8.24 10.97 12.77
CA LEU A 148 8.45 10.97 14.22
C LEU A 148 9.93 11.06 14.60
N LYS A 149 10.83 10.33 13.91
CA LYS A 149 12.28 10.40 14.18
C LYS A 149 12.92 11.73 13.76
N ASP A 150 12.32 12.47 12.83
CA ASP A 150 12.72 13.83 12.51
C ASP A 150 12.49 14.78 13.71
N LYS A 151 11.40 14.58 14.43
CA LYS A 151 11.07 15.35 15.65
C LYS A 151 11.84 14.88 16.88
N ASN A 152 11.95 13.59 17.10
CA ASN A 152 12.67 13.00 18.23
C ASN A 152 13.28 11.64 17.83
N LYS A 153 14.59 11.59 17.69
CA LYS A 153 15.33 10.38 17.29
C LYS A 153 15.28 9.24 18.33
N ALA A 154 14.90 9.54 19.58
CA ALA A 154 14.80 8.53 20.64
C ALA A 154 13.56 7.65 20.52
N ILE A 155 12.54 8.08 19.78
CA ILE A 155 11.30 7.33 19.57
C ILE A 155 11.63 5.97 18.94
N LYS A 156 11.13 4.89 19.55
CA LYS A 156 11.34 3.52 19.07
C LYS A 156 10.27 3.15 18.04
N ILE A 157 10.71 2.58 16.93
CA ILE A 157 9.83 2.14 15.85
C ILE A 157 9.92 0.63 15.71
N ALA A 158 8.79 -0.05 15.74
CA ALA A 158 8.74 -1.49 15.58
C ALA A 158 7.77 -1.93 14.48
N LEU A 159 8.14 -3.01 13.81
CA LEU A 159 7.27 -3.75 12.93
C LEU A 159 6.55 -4.85 13.74
N SER A 160 5.22 -4.92 13.65
CA SER A 160 4.45 -6.12 14.01
C SER A 160 4.12 -6.88 12.72
N ASP A 161 4.74 -8.04 12.53
CA ASP A 161 4.67 -8.78 11.26
C ASP A 161 3.85 -10.08 11.46
N PRO A 162 2.81 -10.34 10.66
CA PRO A 162 2.04 -11.57 10.81
C PRO A 162 2.83 -12.80 10.37
N MET A 163 2.42 -13.96 10.86
CA MET A 163 2.91 -15.24 10.34
C MET A 163 2.68 -15.30 8.82
N GLY A 164 3.58 -15.97 8.10
CA GLY A 164 3.53 -16.02 6.61
C GLY A 164 4.14 -14.82 5.90
N SER A 165 4.44 -13.72 6.61
CA SER A 165 5.22 -12.59 6.08
C SER A 165 6.73 -12.86 6.19
N SER A 166 7.54 -12.16 5.39
CA SER A 166 9.01 -12.32 5.40
C SER A 166 9.75 -11.13 6.01
N LEU A 167 9.04 -10.06 6.41
CA LEU A 167 9.70 -8.82 6.84
C LEU A 167 10.33 -8.94 8.23
N TYR A 168 9.73 -9.72 9.14
CA TYR A 168 10.32 -10.03 10.43
C TYR A 168 11.68 -10.73 10.27
N SER A 169 11.73 -11.80 9.46
CA SER A 169 12.97 -12.53 9.21
C SER A 169 14.00 -11.64 8.50
N TYR A 170 13.57 -10.79 7.60
CA TYR A 170 14.45 -9.82 6.95
C TYR A 170 15.09 -8.85 7.95
N LEU A 171 14.33 -8.25 8.84
CA LEU A 171 14.84 -7.30 9.85
C LEU A 171 15.74 -7.96 10.89
N LYS A 172 15.42 -9.20 11.32
CA LYS A 172 16.20 -9.92 12.34
C LYS A 172 17.42 -10.64 11.77
N ASN A 173 17.31 -11.21 10.59
CA ASN A 173 18.28 -12.17 10.04
C ASN A 173 18.83 -11.77 8.68
N ASN A 174 18.36 -10.66 8.11
CA ASN A 174 18.66 -10.21 6.74
C ASN A 174 18.31 -11.26 5.65
N LYS A 175 17.21 -12.01 5.87
CA LYS A 175 16.72 -13.05 4.96
C LYS A 175 15.21 -12.91 4.74
N LEU A 176 14.77 -12.97 3.50
CA LEU A 176 13.34 -12.99 3.13
C LEU A 176 12.81 -14.43 3.22
N GLU A 177 12.60 -14.90 4.43
CA GLU A 177 12.03 -16.22 4.74
C GLU A 177 10.72 -16.04 5.49
N SER A 178 9.72 -16.86 5.21
CA SER A 178 8.44 -16.86 5.91
C SER A 178 8.15 -18.21 6.54
N SER A 179 7.43 -18.21 7.64
CA SER A 179 6.95 -19.43 8.31
C SER A 179 5.48 -19.28 8.71
N GLY A 180 4.74 -20.37 8.66
CA GLY A 180 3.32 -20.36 9.00
C GLY A 180 2.44 -19.62 7.99
N ASN A 181 1.21 -19.35 8.40
CA ASN A 181 0.20 -18.60 7.69
C ASN A 181 -0.54 -17.70 8.68
N SER A 182 -1.24 -16.69 8.18
CA SER A 182 -2.14 -15.86 8.99
C SER A 182 -3.48 -15.67 8.26
N ILE A 183 -4.54 -15.50 9.04
CA ILE A 183 -5.87 -15.13 8.55
C ILE A 183 -5.98 -13.64 8.23
N THR A 184 -4.98 -12.84 8.57
CA THR A 184 -4.99 -11.39 8.35
C THR A 184 -4.98 -11.06 6.86
N GLU A 185 -5.74 -10.03 6.49
CA GLU A 185 -5.79 -9.49 5.14
C GLU A 185 -5.15 -8.10 5.05
N GLY A 186 -4.47 -7.82 3.94
CA GLY A 186 -3.90 -6.49 3.66
C GLY A 186 -2.59 -6.17 4.34
N ILE A 187 -2.10 -7.05 5.20
CA ILE A 187 -0.79 -6.97 5.85
C ILE A 187 0.01 -8.25 5.59
N GLY A 188 1.31 -8.19 5.84
CA GLY A 188 2.25 -9.26 5.50
C GLY A 188 2.69 -9.21 4.03
N THR A 189 3.97 -9.36 3.80
CA THR A 189 4.53 -9.40 2.43
C THR A 189 5.79 -10.26 2.37
N GLY A 190 6.00 -10.90 1.22
CA GLY A 190 7.21 -11.69 0.93
C GLY A 190 8.31 -10.91 0.20
N ARG A 191 8.21 -9.57 0.11
CA ARG A 191 9.20 -8.73 -0.59
C ARG A 191 9.45 -7.40 0.09
N ILE A 192 10.61 -6.83 -0.14
CA ILE A 192 10.90 -5.43 0.21
C ILE A 192 10.28 -4.53 -0.84
N THR A 193 9.34 -3.70 -0.43
CA THR A 193 8.75 -2.65 -1.26
C THR A 193 9.59 -1.39 -1.18
N LYS A 194 9.52 -0.50 -2.18
CA LYS A 194 10.24 0.78 -2.10
C LYS A 194 9.77 1.68 -0.95
N ASN A 195 8.50 1.54 -0.54
CA ASN A 195 8.02 2.24 0.64
C ASN A 195 8.63 1.68 1.91
N PHE A 196 8.61 0.34 2.10
CA PHE A 196 9.17 -0.28 3.29
C PHE A 196 10.69 -0.06 3.43
N ASP A 197 11.42 -0.08 2.33
CA ASP A 197 12.88 0.15 2.29
C ASP A 197 13.30 1.51 2.89
N ARG A 198 12.38 2.45 2.99
CA ARG A 198 12.58 3.76 3.62
C ARG A 198 12.30 3.79 5.12
N ALA A 199 11.72 2.73 5.69
CA ALA A 199 11.31 2.72 7.08
C ALA A 199 12.51 2.70 8.03
N LEU A 200 12.45 3.52 9.08
CA LEU A 200 13.47 3.62 10.12
C LEU A 200 13.07 2.74 11.31
N VAL A 201 13.21 1.42 11.14
CA VAL A 201 12.76 0.42 12.11
C VAL A 201 13.87 0.07 13.09
N ASP A 202 13.58 0.10 14.39
CA ASP A 202 14.51 -0.28 15.45
C ASP A 202 14.35 -1.75 15.85
N ASP A 203 13.13 -2.29 15.79
CA ASP A 203 12.83 -3.67 16.20
C ASP A 203 11.68 -4.28 15.38
N ALA A 204 11.50 -5.60 15.48
CA ALA A 204 10.42 -6.33 14.85
C ALA A 204 9.92 -7.46 15.74
N PHE A 205 8.62 -7.68 15.71
CA PHE A 205 7.92 -8.77 16.42
C PHE A 205 7.12 -9.56 15.39
N GLN A 206 7.10 -10.88 15.58
CA GLN A 206 6.20 -11.73 14.81
C GLN A 206 4.96 -11.99 15.65
N THR A 207 3.79 -11.78 15.08
CA THR A 207 2.50 -11.91 15.76
C THR A 207 1.72 -13.04 15.10
N ASP A 208 1.27 -14.01 15.89
CA ASP A 208 0.38 -15.05 15.41
C ASP A 208 -1.10 -14.65 15.49
N ASP A 209 -1.98 -15.46 14.88
CA ASP A 209 -3.41 -15.15 14.83
C ASP A 209 -4.07 -15.19 16.22
N ALA A 210 -3.59 -16.01 17.15
CA ALA A 210 -4.12 -16.09 18.50
C ALA A 210 -3.77 -14.84 19.32
N GLU A 211 -2.54 -14.33 19.16
CA GLU A 211 -2.12 -13.04 19.76
C GLU A 211 -2.89 -11.87 19.17
N ALA A 212 -3.17 -11.90 17.88
CA ALA A 212 -3.89 -10.82 17.20
C ALA A 212 -5.39 -10.76 17.56
N LEU A 213 -5.99 -11.87 18.02
CA LEU A 213 -7.41 -11.98 18.37
C LEU A 213 -7.69 -11.81 19.88
N ASN A 214 -6.68 -11.83 20.73
CA ASN A 214 -6.80 -11.65 22.19
C ASN A 214 -6.52 -10.21 22.61
#